data_54935caeef9b9a1d5d781eaac7e28558
#
_entry.id   54935caeef9b9a1d5d781eaac7e28558
#
_cell.length_a   1.000
_cell.length_b   1.000
_cell.length_c   1.000
_cell.angle_alpha   90.00
_cell.angle_beta   90.00
_cell.angle_gamma   90.00
#
_symmetry.space_group_name_H-M   'P 1'
#
loop_
_entity.id
_entity.type
_entity.pdbx_description
1 polymer ?
#
loop_
_entity_poly.entity_id
_entity_poly.type
_entity_poly.pdbx_seq_one_letter_code
_entity_poly.pdbx_strand_id
1 'polypeptide(L)'
;MKQLKLWVLGLSMVLAGCQTTSHLSALKPQTAEAYSRFVDQPFAQLKKQHKKPVVALVLGSGGARGYAHIGVIEVLEQHGIRPDFIVGTSAGSIVGAIYASGKTPDELRDTALKMKAADVRDISIGLKGFFDGKKVEDYVNQQVNNLPLEKMKIPMYVVATELKHGTKTVFNYGNTGQAVRASASIPSMFVPTKIGKSEYVDGGLVSPVPVEVARDLGADVIIAVDILAQPIYTETSNVWGLFNQNINIMQGRLAA
;
A
#
# COMPACT_ATOMS: atom_id res chain seq x y z
N MET A 1 -15.79 75.35 37.02
CA MET A 1 -15.67 74.95 35.64
C MET A 1 -14.25 74.44 35.36
N LYS A 2 -13.95 73.18 35.61
CA LYS A 2 -12.68 72.55 35.20
C LYS A 2 -13.01 71.14 34.82
N GLN A 3 -12.81 70.80 33.57
CA GLN A 3 -13.03 69.50 32.97
C GLN A 3 -11.99 68.50 33.52
N LEU A 4 -12.48 67.42 34.17
CA LEU A 4 -11.65 66.30 34.62
C LEU A 4 -11.63 65.26 33.56
N LYS A 5 -10.53 65.13 32.84
CA LYS A 5 -10.29 64.08 31.87
C LYS A 5 -9.90 62.81 32.60
N LEU A 6 -10.80 61.84 32.68
CA LEU A 6 -10.49 60.47 33.13
C LEU A 6 -9.72 59.74 32.00
N TRP A 7 -8.48 59.37 32.30
CA TRP A 7 -7.72 58.44 31.52
C TRP A 7 -8.05 57.03 32.00
N VAL A 8 -8.79 56.28 31.18
CA VAL A 8 -8.97 54.84 31.39
C VAL A 8 -7.78 54.15 30.75
N LEU A 9 -6.81 53.72 31.56
CA LEU A 9 -5.77 52.78 31.12
C LEU A 9 -6.41 51.41 30.97
N GLY A 10 -6.70 51.03 29.72
CA GLY A 10 -7.04 49.67 29.37
C GLY A 10 -5.80 48.79 29.47
N LEU A 11 -5.73 47.98 30.51
CA LEU A 11 -4.73 46.95 30.68
C LEU A 11 -5.09 45.77 29.78
N SER A 12 -4.57 45.77 28.55
CA SER A 12 -4.70 44.61 27.61
C SER A 12 -3.79 43.49 28.12
N MET A 13 -4.33 42.58 28.88
CA MET A 13 -3.70 41.28 29.12
C MET A 13 -3.61 40.53 27.78
N VAL A 14 -2.44 40.58 27.17
CA VAL A 14 -2.10 39.64 26.08
C VAL A 14 -1.90 38.29 26.75
N LEU A 15 -2.95 37.46 26.72
CA LEU A 15 -2.83 36.01 26.94
C LEU A 15 -2.02 35.46 25.79
N ALA A 16 -0.70 35.39 25.96
CA ALA A 16 0.18 34.57 25.14
C ALA A 16 -0.16 33.09 25.45
N GLY A 17 -1.24 32.62 24.85
CA GLY A 17 -1.49 31.20 24.76
C GLY A 17 -0.32 30.61 23.98
N CYS A 18 0.55 29.84 24.64
CA CYS A 18 1.44 28.92 23.98
C CYS A 18 0.57 27.92 23.19
N GLN A 19 0.20 28.29 21.97
CA GLN A 19 -0.14 27.33 20.97
C GLN A 19 1.18 26.63 20.64
N THR A 20 1.44 25.52 21.33
CA THR A 20 2.26 24.45 20.79
C THR A 20 1.51 23.91 19.59
N THR A 21 1.49 24.67 18.50
CA THR A 21 1.35 24.10 17.18
C THR A 21 2.55 23.19 17.05
N SER A 22 2.33 21.91 17.36
CA SER A 22 3.18 20.88 16.80
C SER A 22 3.23 21.17 15.30
N HIS A 23 4.31 21.81 14.86
CA HIS A 23 4.74 21.78 13.49
C HIS A 23 5.11 20.32 13.19
N LEU A 24 4.10 19.46 13.05
CA LEU A 24 4.14 18.46 12.05
C LEU A 24 4.24 19.26 10.75
N SER A 25 5.48 19.64 10.42
CA SER A 25 5.82 20.06 9.07
C SER A 25 5.19 19.00 8.21
N ALA A 26 4.15 19.39 7.46
CA ALA A 26 3.58 18.53 6.45
C ALA A 26 4.76 18.15 5.57
N LEU A 27 5.33 16.98 5.83
CA LEU A 27 6.33 16.38 4.96
C LEU A 27 5.65 16.40 3.61
N LYS A 28 6.19 17.20 2.68
CA LYS A 28 5.72 17.18 1.30
C LYS A 28 5.71 15.71 0.94
N PRO A 29 4.58 15.12 0.51
CA PRO A 29 4.51 13.71 0.24
C PRO A 29 5.63 13.38 -0.74
N GLN A 30 6.65 12.66 -0.27
CA GLN A 30 7.71 12.18 -1.12
C GLN A 30 7.06 11.28 -2.17
N THR A 31 7.32 11.56 -3.44
CA THR A 31 6.84 10.73 -4.53
C THR A 31 7.40 9.32 -4.34
N ALA A 32 6.59 8.29 -4.55
CA ALA A 32 7.06 6.92 -4.54
C ALA A 32 8.09 6.70 -5.66
N GLU A 33 9.14 5.95 -5.40
CA GLU A 33 10.19 5.66 -6.37
C GLU A 33 10.31 4.15 -6.60
N ALA A 34 10.48 3.79 -7.87
CA ALA A 34 10.70 2.42 -8.27
C ALA A 34 12.06 1.92 -7.79
N TYR A 35 12.09 0.66 -7.38
CA TYR A 35 13.33 -0.04 -7.12
C TYR A 35 14.12 -0.21 -8.42
N SER A 36 15.21 0.53 -8.56
CA SER A 36 15.96 0.61 -9.82
C SER A 36 17.07 -0.44 -9.96
N ARG A 37 17.33 -1.26 -8.93
CA ARG A 37 18.47 -2.18 -8.90
C ARG A 37 18.07 -3.58 -8.47
N PHE A 38 17.52 -4.35 -9.38
CA PHE A 38 17.38 -5.81 -9.20
C PHE A 38 18.73 -6.57 -9.30
N VAL A 39 19.82 -5.86 -9.63
CA VAL A 39 21.13 -6.47 -9.88
C VAL A 39 21.86 -6.84 -8.60
N ASP A 40 21.62 -6.09 -7.51
CA ASP A 40 22.22 -6.37 -6.22
C ASP A 40 21.18 -7.04 -5.33
N GLN A 41 21.30 -8.33 -5.07
CA GLN A 41 20.46 -9.04 -4.10
C GLN A 41 20.63 -8.36 -2.73
N PRO A 42 19.72 -7.48 -2.28
CA PRO A 42 19.95 -6.65 -1.10
C PRO A 42 20.03 -7.48 0.19
N PHE A 43 19.51 -8.71 0.16
CA PHE A 43 19.50 -9.63 1.28
C PHE A 43 20.67 -10.65 1.24
N ALA A 44 21.49 -10.66 0.19
CA ALA A 44 22.64 -11.56 0.10
C ALA A 44 23.66 -11.35 1.24
N GLN A 45 23.80 -10.13 1.74
CA GLN A 45 24.66 -9.82 2.88
C GLN A 45 24.09 -10.35 4.19
N LEU A 46 22.78 -10.33 4.38
CA LEU A 46 22.13 -10.89 5.56
C LEU A 46 22.40 -12.40 5.70
N LYS A 47 22.39 -13.14 4.59
CA LYS A 47 22.77 -14.57 4.57
C LYS A 47 24.14 -14.81 5.13
N LYS A 48 25.12 -13.98 4.71
CA LYS A 48 26.52 -14.11 5.16
C LYS A 48 26.68 -13.77 6.63
N GLN A 49 25.96 -12.77 7.13
CA GLN A 49 26.07 -12.29 8.51
C GLN A 49 25.33 -13.17 9.51
N HIS A 50 24.14 -13.63 9.20
CA HIS A 50 23.25 -14.28 10.16
C HIS A 50 23.24 -15.82 10.06
N LYS A 51 23.82 -16.42 9.03
CA LYS A 51 23.86 -17.88 8.79
C LYS A 51 22.48 -18.57 8.85
N LYS A 52 21.42 -17.82 8.63
CA LYS A 52 20.05 -18.31 8.59
C LYS A 52 19.40 -17.95 7.24
N PRO A 53 18.41 -18.74 6.79
CA PRO A 53 17.75 -18.45 5.53
C PRO A 53 17.01 -17.10 5.61
N VAL A 54 17.01 -16.38 4.49
CA VAL A 54 16.22 -15.16 4.29
C VAL A 54 14.81 -15.57 3.88
N VAL A 55 13.81 -15.16 4.67
CA VAL A 55 12.42 -15.50 4.49
C VAL A 55 11.66 -14.32 3.89
N ALA A 56 11.04 -14.52 2.74
CA ALA A 56 10.15 -13.55 2.13
C ALA A 56 8.68 -13.95 2.33
N LEU A 57 7.83 -12.97 2.64
CA LEU A 57 6.39 -13.12 2.60
C LEU A 57 5.86 -12.43 1.35
N VAL A 58 5.24 -13.20 0.46
CA VAL A 58 4.63 -12.72 -0.77
C VAL A 58 3.12 -12.72 -0.63
N LEU A 59 2.51 -11.54 -0.72
CA LEU A 59 1.08 -11.34 -0.57
C LEU A 59 0.46 -10.97 -1.93
N GLY A 60 -0.32 -11.88 -2.47
CA GLY A 60 -0.91 -11.76 -3.80
C GLY A 60 -2.08 -10.79 -3.89
N SER A 61 -2.45 -10.49 -5.13
CA SER A 61 -3.66 -9.73 -5.46
C SER A 61 -4.93 -10.54 -5.15
N GLY A 62 -6.09 -9.88 -5.10
CA GLY A 62 -7.36 -10.58 -4.87
C GLY A 62 -8.50 -9.70 -4.40
N GLY A 63 -8.35 -8.38 -4.43
CA GLY A 63 -9.40 -7.42 -4.08
C GLY A 63 -9.91 -7.62 -2.65
N ALA A 64 -11.23 -7.74 -2.49
CA ALA A 64 -11.86 -7.90 -1.16
C ALA A 64 -11.41 -9.16 -0.40
N ARG A 65 -10.81 -10.17 -1.08
CA ARG A 65 -10.26 -11.35 -0.41
C ARG A 65 -8.97 -11.06 0.37
N GLY A 66 -8.43 -9.84 0.28
CA GLY A 66 -7.24 -9.39 1.02
C GLY A 66 -7.29 -9.64 2.52
N TYR A 67 -8.47 -9.72 3.12
CA TYR A 67 -8.63 -10.09 4.54
C TYR A 67 -8.01 -11.44 4.89
N ALA A 68 -7.94 -12.38 3.94
CA ALA A 68 -7.32 -13.68 4.17
C ALA A 68 -5.81 -13.59 4.48
N HIS A 69 -5.12 -12.59 3.94
CA HIS A 69 -3.71 -12.33 4.26
C HIS A 69 -3.50 -12.09 5.75
N ILE A 70 -4.45 -11.44 6.43
CA ILE A 70 -4.36 -11.14 7.86
C ILE A 70 -4.32 -12.42 8.68
N GLY A 71 -5.22 -13.38 8.37
CA GLY A 71 -5.23 -14.68 9.05
C GLY A 71 -3.95 -15.48 8.83
N VAL A 72 -3.36 -15.41 7.62
CA VAL A 72 -2.07 -16.06 7.35
C VAL A 72 -0.95 -15.42 8.17
N ILE A 73 -0.88 -14.09 8.22
CA ILE A 73 0.11 -13.35 9.03
C ILE A 73 -0.04 -13.70 10.51
N GLU A 74 -1.27 -13.77 11.01
CA GLU A 74 -1.55 -14.16 12.39
C GLU A 74 -1.00 -15.56 12.72
N VAL A 75 -1.27 -16.54 11.86
CA VAL A 75 -0.77 -17.91 12.04
C VAL A 75 0.75 -17.97 11.96
N LEU A 76 1.39 -17.26 11.04
CA LEU A 76 2.84 -17.20 10.93
C LEU A 76 3.49 -16.63 12.20
N GLU A 77 2.97 -15.51 12.70
CA GLU A 77 3.46 -14.89 13.94
C GLU A 77 3.27 -15.81 15.16
N GLN A 78 2.12 -16.51 15.28
CA GLN A 78 1.86 -17.47 16.34
C GLN A 78 2.88 -18.62 16.35
N HIS A 79 3.43 -18.96 15.19
CA HIS A 79 4.48 -19.98 15.04
C HIS A 79 5.90 -19.38 15.07
N GLY A 80 6.04 -18.10 15.42
CA GLY A 80 7.33 -17.42 15.50
C GLY A 80 7.98 -17.16 14.13
N ILE A 81 7.24 -17.27 13.03
CA ILE A 81 7.72 -17.04 11.67
C ILE A 81 7.52 -15.56 11.34
N ARG A 82 8.63 -14.84 11.22
CA ARG A 82 8.65 -13.44 10.80
C ARG A 82 9.44 -13.30 9.52
N PRO A 83 8.88 -12.64 8.49
CA PRO A 83 9.59 -12.42 7.24
C PRO A 83 10.72 -11.39 7.41
N ASP A 84 11.81 -11.59 6.68
CA ASP A 84 12.89 -10.61 6.54
C ASP A 84 12.50 -9.47 5.60
N PHE A 85 11.57 -9.73 4.66
CA PHE A 85 10.94 -8.71 3.83
C PHE A 85 9.59 -9.18 3.26
N ILE A 86 8.80 -8.23 2.75
CA ILE A 86 7.47 -8.47 2.21
C ILE A 86 7.42 -7.94 0.78
N VAL A 87 6.79 -8.72 -0.12
CA VAL A 87 6.42 -8.28 -1.47
C VAL A 87 4.91 -8.37 -1.63
N GLY A 88 4.27 -7.29 -2.03
CA GLY A 88 2.81 -7.24 -2.14
C GLY A 88 2.31 -6.69 -3.46
N THR A 89 1.21 -7.27 -3.96
CA THR A 89 0.48 -6.81 -5.14
C THR A 89 -0.97 -6.50 -4.77
N SER A 90 -1.49 -5.33 -5.18
CA SER A 90 -2.89 -4.93 -5.00
C SER A 90 -3.36 -5.07 -3.54
N ALA A 91 -4.35 -5.90 -3.25
CA ALA A 91 -4.79 -6.17 -1.89
C ALA A 91 -3.65 -6.61 -0.96
N GLY A 92 -2.71 -7.41 -1.46
CA GLY A 92 -1.51 -7.82 -0.73
C GLY A 92 -0.58 -6.67 -0.41
N SER A 93 -0.52 -5.64 -1.26
CA SER A 93 0.26 -4.43 -0.98
C SER A 93 -0.35 -3.60 0.15
N ILE A 94 -1.68 -3.53 0.25
CA ILE A 94 -2.39 -2.83 1.32
C ILE A 94 -2.08 -3.49 2.67
N VAL A 95 -2.36 -4.79 2.78
CA VAL A 95 -2.15 -5.55 4.03
C VAL A 95 -0.66 -5.60 4.38
N GLY A 96 0.19 -5.86 3.39
CA GLY A 96 1.64 -5.94 3.56
C GLY A 96 2.25 -4.63 4.07
N ALA A 97 1.86 -3.48 3.51
CA ALA A 97 2.36 -2.18 3.96
C ALA A 97 1.94 -1.86 5.40
N ILE A 98 0.69 -2.13 5.75
CA ILE A 98 0.19 -1.90 7.10
C ILE A 98 0.91 -2.82 8.12
N TYR A 99 1.13 -4.09 7.78
CA TYR A 99 1.91 -5.01 8.61
C TYR A 99 3.39 -4.61 8.68
N ALA A 100 4.00 -4.25 7.55
CA ALA A 100 5.40 -3.81 7.46
C ALA A 100 5.68 -2.56 8.31
N SER A 101 4.69 -1.70 8.54
CA SER A 101 4.81 -0.54 9.44
C SER A 101 5.03 -0.93 10.91
N GLY A 102 4.78 -2.20 11.25
CA GLY A 102 4.96 -2.80 12.57
C GLY A 102 3.69 -2.95 13.38
N LYS A 103 2.52 -2.90 12.73
CA LYS A 103 1.26 -3.30 13.38
C LYS A 103 1.28 -4.80 13.66
N THR A 104 0.76 -5.18 14.81
CA THR A 104 0.54 -6.58 15.19
C THR A 104 -0.62 -7.17 14.38
N PRO A 105 -0.75 -8.51 14.31
CA PRO A 105 -1.90 -9.16 13.67
C PRO A 105 -3.25 -8.72 14.25
N ASP A 106 -3.34 -8.51 15.56
CA ASP A 106 -4.55 -7.99 16.21
C ASP A 106 -4.89 -6.58 15.75
N GLU A 107 -3.90 -5.69 15.68
CA GLU A 107 -4.09 -4.33 15.16
C GLU A 107 -4.45 -4.33 13.66
N LEU A 108 -3.92 -5.27 12.87
CA LEU A 108 -4.31 -5.47 11.47
C LEU A 108 -5.78 -5.87 11.35
N ARG A 109 -6.20 -6.87 12.15
CA ARG A 109 -7.59 -7.34 12.20
C ARG A 109 -8.53 -6.23 12.60
N ASP A 110 -8.20 -5.49 13.65
CA ASP A 110 -8.98 -4.35 14.13
C ASP A 110 -9.10 -3.24 13.08
N THR A 111 -8.00 -2.94 12.39
CA THR A 111 -7.95 -1.98 11.29
C THR A 111 -8.89 -2.42 10.16
N ALA A 112 -8.83 -3.69 9.79
CA ALA A 112 -9.65 -4.27 8.74
C ALA A 112 -11.15 -4.28 9.08
N LEU A 113 -11.50 -4.64 10.32
CA LEU A 113 -12.90 -4.66 10.78
C LEU A 113 -13.52 -3.26 10.89
N LYS A 114 -12.71 -2.24 11.15
CA LYS A 114 -13.16 -0.84 11.24
C LYS A 114 -13.24 -0.15 9.88
N MET A 115 -12.60 -0.71 8.84
CA MET A 115 -12.58 -0.13 7.51
C MET A 115 -13.98 -0.13 6.87
N LYS A 116 -14.42 1.05 6.44
CA LYS A 116 -15.69 1.21 5.71
C LYS A 116 -15.40 1.41 4.23
N ALA A 117 -16.33 1.00 3.38
CA ALA A 117 -16.21 1.21 1.93
C ALA A 117 -16.01 2.71 1.57
N ALA A 118 -16.57 3.63 2.35
CA ALA A 118 -16.41 5.07 2.17
C ALA A 118 -14.97 5.57 2.43
N ASP A 119 -14.17 4.82 3.19
CA ASP A 119 -12.80 5.20 3.53
C ASP A 119 -11.83 4.99 2.35
N VAL A 120 -12.21 4.13 1.39
CA VAL A 120 -11.36 3.75 0.25
C VAL A 120 -11.99 4.02 -1.11
N ARG A 121 -13.22 4.52 -1.16
CA ARG A 121 -13.94 4.84 -2.40
C ARG A 121 -14.14 6.33 -2.54
N ASP A 122 -13.57 6.90 -3.59
CA ASP A 122 -13.77 8.28 -4.04
C ASP A 122 -14.28 8.28 -5.49
N ILE A 123 -15.35 9.01 -5.75
CA ILE A 123 -15.93 9.09 -7.09
C ILE A 123 -15.09 10.01 -7.95
N SER A 124 -14.67 9.51 -9.11
CA SER A 124 -14.00 10.30 -10.16
C SER A 124 -15.03 10.85 -11.14
N ILE A 125 -14.88 12.12 -11.51
CA ILE A 125 -15.69 12.78 -12.56
C ILE A 125 -14.99 12.69 -13.94
N GLY A 126 -14.07 11.73 -14.10
CA GLY A 126 -13.26 11.56 -15.31
C GLY A 126 -13.69 10.36 -16.18
N LEU A 127 -13.16 10.33 -17.41
CA LEU A 127 -13.41 9.24 -18.37
C LEU A 127 -12.52 8.01 -18.15
N LYS A 128 -11.49 8.09 -17.30
CA LYS A 128 -10.48 7.06 -17.13
C LYS A 128 -10.76 6.04 -16.00
N GLY A 129 -11.81 6.23 -15.21
CA GLY A 129 -12.18 5.34 -14.11
C GLY A 129 -13.31 5.92 -13.26
N PHE A 130 -13.97 5.06 -12.47
CA PHE A 130 -15.07 5.44 -11.59
C PHE A 130 -14.60 6.00 -10.25
N PHE A 131 -13.40 5.63 -9.80
CA PHE A 131 -12.81 6.08 -8.54
C PHE A 131 -11.45 6.70 -8.79
N ASP A 132 -11.13 7.78 -8.08
CA ASP A 132 -9.80 8.41 -8.16
C ASP A 132 -8.73 7.53 -7.49
N GLY A 133 -9.05 6.91 -6.37
CA GLY A 133 -8.12 6.11 -5.57
C GLY A 133 -7.30 6.93 -4.57
N LYS A 134 -7.52 8.26 -4.50
CA LYS A 134 -6.83 9.11 -3.52
C LYS A 134 -7.17 8.71 -2.09
N LYS A 135 -8.40 8.27 -1.85
CA LYS A 135 -8.80 7.75 -0.53
C LYS A 135 -8.05 6.48 -0.13
N VAL A 136 -7.73 5.60 -1.08
CA VAL A 136 -6.87 4.43 -0.80
C VAL A 136 -5.49 4.89 -0.36
N GLU A 137 -4.90 5.86 -1.07
CA GLU A 137 -3.61 6.46 -0.72
C GLU A 137 -3.63 7.06 0.69
N ASP A 138 -4.64 7.91 0.97
CA ASP A 138 -4.78 8.60 2.24
C ASP A 138 -5.04 7.62 3.39
N TYR A 139 -5.91 6.62 3.17
CA TYR A 139 -6.17 5.57 4.14
C TYR A 139 -4.90 4.80 4.51
N VAL A 140 -4.16 4.33 3.52
CA VAL A 140 -2.90 3.60 3.78
C VAL A 140 -1.90 4.48 4.50
N ASN A 141 -1.69 5.71 4.04
CA ASN A 141 -0.78 6.65 4.71
C ASN A 141 -1.17 6.90 6.16
N GLN A 142 -2.47 7.03 6.45
CA GLN A 142 -2.96 7.15 7.82
C GLN A 142 -2.66 5.88 8.65
N GLN A 143 -2.91 4.68 8.09
CA GLN A 143 -2.68 3.43 8.81
C GLN A 143 -1.20 3.17 9.12
N VAL A 144 -0.29 3.64 8.27
CA VAL A 144 1.16 3.54 8.48
C VAL A 144 1.78 4.79 9.13
N ASN A 145 0.97 5.74 9.65
CA ASN A 145 1.43 6.99 10.23
C ASN A 145 2.33 7.81 9.29
N ASN A 146 2.01 7.85 8.00
CA ASN A 146 2.79 8.48 6.93
C ASN A 146 4.24 7.97 6.81
N LEU A 147 4.52 6.77 7.29
CA LEU A 147 5.84 6.16 7.19
C LEU A 147 6.15 5.86 5.72
N PRO A 148 7.25 6.37 5.15
CA PRO A 148 7.63 6.04 3.78
C PRO A 148 8.18 4.60 3.69
N LEU A 149 8.17 4.02 2.49
CA LEU A 149 8.53 2.62 2.25
C LEU A 149 9.91 2.25 2.80
N GLU A 150 10.92 3.12 2.63
CA GLU A 150 12.28 2.90 3.10
C GLU A 150 12.45 2.98 4.62
N LYS A 151 11.41 3.37 5.35
CA LYS A 151 11.38 3.44 6.83
C LYS A 151 10.49 2.39 7.46
N MET A 152 9.94 1.48 6.68
CA MET A 152 9.16 0.37 7.20
C MET A 152 9.98 -0.50 8.15
N LYS A 153 9.36 -1.04 9.21
CA LYS A 153 10.03 -1.94 10.16
C LYS A 153 10.43 -3.27 9.53
N ILE A 154 9.62 -3.74 8.57
CA ILE A 154 9.95 -4.86 7.69
C ILE A 154 10.08 -4.26 6.29
N PRO A 155 11.20 -4.46 5.57
CA PRO A 155 11.36 -3.99 4.20
C PRO A 155 10.17 -4.38 3.32
N MET A 156 9.54 -3.40 2.65
CA MET A 156 8.32 -3.60 1.86
C MET A 156 8.56 -3.24 0.41
N TYR A 157 8.14 -4.13 -0.48
CA TYR A 157 8.20 -3.98 -1.92
C TYR A 157 6.78 -4.06 -2.49
N VAL A 158 6.37 -3.03 -3.20
CA VAL A 158 5.02 -2.87 -3.75
C VAL A 158 5.07 -3.00 -5.26
N VAL A 159 4.32 -3.97 -5.81
CA VAL A 159 4.34 -4.26 -7.25
C VAL A 159 3.16 -3.59 -7.95
N ALA A 160 3.46 -2.85 -9.03
CA ALA A 160 2.48 -2.23 -9.91
C ALA A 160 2.84 -2.50 -11.39
N THR A 161 1.92 -2.16 -12.28
CA THR A 161 2.13 -2.22 -13.73
C THR A 161 2.30 -0.81 -14.29
N GLU A 162 3.41 -0.52 -14.94
CA GLU A 162 3.56 0.72 -15.71
C GLU A 162 2.66 0.64 -16.97
N LEU A 163 1.78 1.64 -17.11
CA LEU A 163 0.67 1.55 -18.07
C LEU A 163 1.11 1.60 -19.52
N LYS A 164 2.12 2.40 -19.84
CA LYS A 164 2.52 2.65 -21.24
C LYS A 164 3.14 1.43 -21.92
N HIS A 165 3.95 0.68 -21.18
CA HIS A 165 4.70 -0.45 -21.73
C HIS A 165 4.22 -1.81 -21.17
N GLY A 166 3.30 -1.81 -20.20
CA GLY A 166 2.85 -3.04 -19.52
C GLY A 166 3.95 -3.71 -18.70
N THR A 167 4.93 -2.95 -18.22
CA THR A 167 6.06 -3.51 -17.50
C THR A 167 5.82 -3.52 -16.00
N LYS A 168 6.33 -4.58 -15.35
CA LYS A 168 6.34 -4.68 -13.89
C LYS A 168 7.23 -3.60 -13.28
N THR A 169 6.70 -2.87 -12.31
CA THR A 169 7.43 -1.89 -11.52
C THR A 169 7.33 -2.25 -10.05
N VAL A 170 8.44 -2.18 -9.33
CA VAL A 170 8.50 -2.46 -7.89
C VAL A 170 8.92 -1.19 -7.17
N PHE A 171 8.09 -0.74 -6.23
CA PHE A 171 8.35 0.42 -5.39
C PHE A 171 8.85 -0.03 -4.02
N ASN A 172 9.91 0.62 -3.52
CA ASN A 172 10.45 0.39 -2.18
C ASN A 172 10.92 1.68 -1.50
N TYR A 173 10.59 2.82 -2.07
CA TYR A 173 10.99 4.13 -1.59
C TYR A 173 9.86 5.16 -1.73
N GLY A 174 9.83 6.16 -0.85
CA GLY A 174 8.90 7.28 -0.90
C GLY A 174 7.52 6.97 -0.33
N ASN A 175 6.51 7.67 -0.83
CA ASN A 175 5.14 7.63 -0.30
C ASN A 175 4.50 6.25 -0.40
N THR A 176 4.27 5.63 0.74
CA THR A 176 3.70 4.27 0.84
C THR A 176 2.28 4.20 0.25
N GLY A 177 1.41 5.13 0.65
CA GLY A 177 0.03 5.14 0.13
C GLY A 177 -0.02 5.35 -1.38
N GLN A 178 0.86 6.18 -1.94
CA GLN A 178 0.94 6.40 -3.39
C GLN A 178 1.38 5.13 -4.14
N ALA A 179 2.39 4.43 -3.64
CA ALA A 179 2.83 3.15 -4.22
C ALA A 179 1.73 2.10 -4.14
N VAL A 180 1.05 1.98 -2.99
CA VAL A 180 -0.06 1.04 -2.79
C VAL A 180 -1.25 1.41 -3.68
N ARG A 181 -1.59 2.70 -3.81
CA ARG A 181 -2.62 3.15 -4.76
C ARG A 181 -2.28 2.72 -6.18
N ALA A 182 -1.03 2.91 -6.64
CA ALA A 182 -0.58 2.45 -7.95
C ALA A 182 -0.78 0.95 -8.12
N SER A 183 -0.39 0.16 -7.12
CA SER A 183 -0.54 -1.30 -7.09
C SER A 183 -1.98 -1.79 -7.10
N ALA A 184 -2.92 -1.00 -6.57
CA ALA A 184 -4.35 -1.35 -6.42
C ALA A 184 -5.26 -0.62 -7.41
N SER A 185 -4.72 0.12 -8.38
CA SER A 185 -5.49 0.84 -9.40
C SER A 185 -6.00 -0.10 -10.50
N ILE A 186 -7.04 -0.88 -10.20
CA ILE A 186 -7.69 -1.81 -11.13
C ILE A 186 -8.18 -1.02 -12.35
N PRO A 187 -7.77 -1.37 -13.58
CA PRO A 187 -8.18 -0.69 -14.80
C PRO A 187 -9.71 -0.61 -14.93
N SER A 188 -10.19 0.48 -15.50
CA SER A 188 -11.62 0.80 -15.65
C SER A 188 -12.37 1.07 -14.34
N MET A 189 -11.89 0.57 -13.20
CA MET A 189 -12.48 0.87 -11.90
C MET A 189 -11.83 2.11 -11.28
N PHE A 190 -10.51 2.15 -11.26
CA PHE A 190 -9.73 3.28 -10.75
C PHE A 190 -9.04 4.05 -11.86
N VAL A 191 -8.88 5.35 -11.65
CA VAL A 191 -8.02 6.19 -12.50
C VAL A 191 -6.57 5.73 -12.31
N PRO A 192 -5.78 5.57 -13.39
CA PRO A 192 -4.38 5.24 -13.28
C PRO A 192 -3.63 6.21 -12.36
N THR A 193 -2.80 5.68 -11.48
CA THR A 193 -2.03 6.51 -10.55
C THR A 193 -0.84 7.12 -11.24
N LYS A 194 -0.75 8.46 -11.25
CA LYS A 194 0.40 9.17 -11.82
C LYS A 194 1.51 9.33 -10.78
N ILE A 195 2.70 8.83 -11.10
CA ILE A 195 3.93 8.99 -10.30
C ILE A 195 5.03 9.52 -11.21
N GLY A 196 5.50 10.72 -10.95
CA GLY A 196 6.44 11.38 -11.82
C GLY A 196 5.86 11.61 -13.23
N LYS A 197 6.50 11.03 -14.23
CA LYS A 197 6.08 11.12 -15.65
C LYS A 197 5.28 9.89 -16.12
N SER A 198 5.17 8.86 -15.31
CA SER A 198 4.53 7.59 -15.66
C SER A 198 3.16 7.44 -14.98
N GLU A 199 2.29 6.66 -15.63
CA GLU A 199 1.00 6.22 -15.08
C GLU A 199 1.09 4.74 -14.74
N TYR A 200 0.47 4.35 -13.62
CA TYR A 200 0.51 2.98 -13.11
C TYR A 200 -0.90 2.46 -12.87
N VAL A 201 -1.05 1.18 -13.07
CA VAL A 201 -2.27 0.41 -12.81
C VAL A 201 -1.95 -0.83 -11.97
N ASP A 202 -2.96 -1.58 -11.58
CA ASP A 202 -2.87 -2.74 -10.69
C ASP A 202 -1.74 -3.70 -11.12
N GLY A 203 -0.92 -4.08 -10.16
CA GLY A 203 0.19 -5.01 -10.37
C GLY A 203 -0.24 -6.42 -10.74
N GLY A 204 -1.49 -6.79 -10.43
CA GLY A 204 -2.08 -8.07 -10.78
C GLY A 204 -2.21 -8.32 -12.29
N LEU A 205 -2.00 -7.30 -13.14
CA LEU A 205 -1.94 -7.47 -14.59
C LEU A 205 -0.67 -8.17 -15.07
N VAL A 206 0.43 -8.07 -14.30
CA VAL A 206 1.74 -8.61 -14.70
C VAL A 206 2.35 -9.56 -13.68
N SER A 207 1.98 -9.44 -12.41
CA SER A 207 2.52 -10.25 -11.31
C SER A 207 1.52 -10.32 -10.15
N PRO A 208 0.45 -11.11 -10.30
CA PRO A 208 -0.59 -11.21 -9.29
C PRO A 208 -0.10 -11.81 -7.96
N VAL A 209 0.86 -12.75 -8.01
CA VAL A 209 1.56 -13.32 -6.85
C VAL A 209 3.06 -13.17 -7.11
N PRO A 210 3.72 -12.10 -6.64
CA PRO A 210 5.04 -11.67 -7.10
C PRO A 210 6.21 -12.50 -6.52
N VAL A 211 6.18 -13.82 -6.70
CA VAL A 211 7.19 -14.77 -6.21
C VAL A 211 8.56 -14.51 -6.85
N GLU A 212 8.58 -14.20 -8.13
CA GLU A 212 9.81 -13.90 -8.87
C GLU A 212 10.53 -12.66 -8.29
N VAL A 213 9.77 -11.65 -7.84
CA VAL A 213 10.37 -10.47 -7.19
C VAL A 213 11.09 -10.86 -5.89
N ALA A 214 10.47 -11.72 -5.08
CA ALA A 214 11.09 -12.21 -3.86
C ALA A 214 12.37 -13.03 -4.14
N ARG A 215 12.34 -13.83 -5.20
CA ARG A 215 13.52 -14.60 -5.66
C ARG A 215 14.65 -13.70 -6.11
N ASP A 216 14.33 -12.68 -6.93
CA ASP A 216 15.31 -11.72 -7.45
C ASP A 216 15.93 -10.87 -6.33
N LEU A 217 15.18 -10.58 -5.26
CA LEU A 217 15.67 -9.90 -4.06
C LEU A 217 16.57 -10.81 -3.18
N GLY A 218 16.60 -12.10 -3.43
CA GLY A 218 17.52 -13.04 -2.77
C GLY A 218 16.92 -13.81 -1.60
N ALA A 219 15.59 -14.05 -1.59
CA ALA A 219 14.96 -14.94 -0.62
C ALA A 219 15.49 -16.39 -0.77
N ASP A 220 15.69 -17.07 0.36
CA ASP A 220 15.95 -18.52 0.42
C ASP A 220 14.65 -19.30 0.60
N VAL A 221 13.73 -18.73 1.37
CA VAL A 221 12.40 -19.29 1.62
C VAL A 221 11.36 -18.24 1.22
N ILE A 222 10.39 -18.65 0.41
CA ILE A 222 9.30 -17.79 -0.04
C ILE A 222 8.00 -18.39 0.44
N ILE A 223 7.29 -17.65 1.29
CA ILE A 223 5.94 -17.97 1.71
C ILE A 223 5.01 -17.14 0.84
N ALA A 224 4.42 -17.78 -0.17
CA ALA A 224 3.52 -17.12 -1.09
C ALA A 224 2.06 -17.38 -0.70
N VAL A 225 1.30 -16.29 -0.57
CA VAL A 225 -0.13 -16.33 -0.22
C VAL A 225 -0.94 -15.94 -1.45
N ASP A 226 -1.47 -16.95 -2.12
CA ASP A 226 -2.39 -16.78 -3.23
C ASP A 226 -3.84 -16.75 -2.72
N ILE A 227 -4.52 -15.67 -2.99
CA ILE A 227 -5.94 -15.46 -2.65
C ILE A 227 -6.79 -15.22 -3.90
N LEU A 228 -6.28 -15.55 -5.09
CA LEU A 228 -7.02 -15.43 -6.33
C LEU A 228 -8.18 -16.43 -6.34
N ALA A 229 -9.32 -16.00 -6.90
CA ALA A 229 -10.39 -16.95 -7.17
C ALA A 229 -9.95 -17.90 -8.28
N GLN A 230 -10.19 -19.18 -8.10
CA GLN A 230 -10.24 -20.09 -9.24
C GLN A 230 -11.30 -19.56 -10.21
N PRO A 231 -10.99 -19.38 -11.51
CA PRO A 231 -11.97 -18.90 -12.47
C PRO A 231 -13.07 -19.94 -12.66
N ILE A 232 -14.13 -19.84 -11.85
CA ILE A 232 -15.36 -20.60 -12.07
C ILE A 232 -16.16 -19.80 -13.09
N TYR A 233 -16.54 -20.46 -14.20
CA TYR A 233 -17.44 -19.83 -15.16
C TYR A 233 -18.74 -19.44 -14.47
N THR A 234 -19.02 -18.15 -14.50
CA THR A 234 -20.31 -17.62 -14.05
C THR A 234 -20.94 -16.95 -15.26
N GLU A 235 -22.15 -17.34 -15.60
CA GLU A 235 -22.90 -16.66 -16.65
C GLU A 235 -23.07 -15.18 -16.28
N THR A 236 -22.42 -14.31 -17.06
CA THR A 236 -22.40 -12.89 -16.78
C THR A 236 -23.33 -12.16 -17.71
N SER A 237 -24.39 -11.58 -17.18
CA SER A 237 -25.41 -10.87 -17.93
C SER A 237 -25.06 -9.40 -18.24
N ASN A 238 -23.90 -8.91 -17.78
CA ASN A 238 -23.50 -7.51 -17.96
C ASN A 238 -21.99 -7.33 -18.19
N VAL A 239 -21.64 -6.17 -18.75
CA VAL A 239 -20.25 -5.82 -19.10
C VAL A 239 -19.30 -5.90 -17.89
N TRP A 240 -19.79 -5.54 -16.71
CA TRP A 240 -18.99 -5.56 -15.49
C TRP A 240 -18.65 -6.99 -15.02
N GLY A 241 -19.62 -7.89 -15.09
CA GLY A 241 -19.39 -9.31 -14.81
C GLY A 241 -18.39 -9.94 -15.79
N LEU A 242 -18.52 -9.62 -17.09
CA LEU A 242 -17.58 -10.09 -18.11
C LEU A 242 -16.17 -9.54 -17.88
N PHE A 243 -16.05 -8.27 -17.53
CA PHE A 243 -14.75 -7.65 -17.16
C PHE A 243 -14.10 -8.37 -15.99
N ASN A 244 -14.83 -8.60 -14.88
CA ASN A 244 -14.31 -9.31 -13.72
C ASN A 244 -13.90 -10.74 -14.06
N GLN A 245 -14.68 -11.43 -14.91
CA GLN A 245 -14.33 -12.79 -15.37
C GLN A 245 -13.01 -12.78 -16.16
N ASN A 246 -12.82 -11.82 -17.05
CA ASN A 246 -11.60 -11.70 -17.83
C ASN A 246 -10.38 -11.44 -16.95
N ILE A 247 -10.50 -10.56 -15.96
CA ILE A 247 -9.44 -10.28 -14.98
C ILE A 247 -9.10 -11.54 -14.17
N ASN A 248 -10.09 -12.25 -13.68
CA ASN A 248 -9.88 -13.49 -12.91
C ASN A 248 -9.18 -14.59 -13.74
N ILE A 249 -9.58 -14.76 -15.00
CA ILE A 249 -8.92 -15.73 -15.91
C ILE A 249 -7.46 -15.33 -16.13
N MET A 250 -7.20 -14.06 -16.44
CA MET A 250 -5.85 -13.56 -16.72
C MET A 250 -4.95 -13.70 -15.49
N GLN A 251 -5.40 -13.27 -14.32
CA GLN A 251 -4.63 -13.35 -13.08
C GLN A 251 -4.37 -14.81 -12.67
N GLY A 252 -5.38 -15.69 -12.81
CA GLY A 252 -5.22 -17.12 -12.52
C GLY A 252 -4.21 -17.81 -13.44
N ARG A 253 -4.07 -17.36 -14.69
CA ARG A 253 -3.06 -17.90 -15.63
C ARG A 253 -1.65 -17.37 -15.34
N LEU A 254 -1.54 -16.15 -14.84
CA LEU A 254 -0.24 -15.54 -14.48
C LEU A 254 0.30 -16.08 -13.14
N ALA A 255 -0.56 -16.59 -12.27
CA ALA A 255 -0.16 -17.15 -10.97
C ALA A 255 0.14 -18.66 -11.01
N ALA A 256 -0.27 -19.37 -12.07
CA ALA A 256 -0.02 -20.80 -12.28
C ALA A 256 1.37 -21.06 -12.83
#